data_934d313f90c93d307ba1296bc2b556db
#
_entry.id   934d313f90c93d307ba1296bc2b556db
#
_cell.length_a   1.000
_cell.length_b   1.000
_cell.length_c   1.000
_cell.angle_alpha   90.00
_cell.angle_beta   90.00
_cell.angle_gamma   90.00
#
_symmetry.space_group_name_H-M   'P 1'
#
loop_
_entity.id
_entity.type
_entity.pdbx_description
1 polymer ?
#
loop_
_entity_poly.entity_id
_entity_poly.type
_entity_poly.pdbx_seq_one_letter_code
_entity_poly.pdbx_strand_id
1 'polypeptide(L)'
;MLKFNGTSVFGGIAIGSLCIFQKKENKVERRQIEDAAQEVQRFEKAKETGISQLKKLYDKALKDVGEAEAMIFEVHQMMMDDGDYVDSICNMITEEHVNAEYAVSQVRDRFAAMFEAMDDDYMRGRAADIRDISQRLIEILSGTQQAMDMFQEPVVVVAQDLAPSETVQFEKDKLLAIVTREGSANSHTAILARTMDIPALIQTDIEMKPEYNRKKVIVDGFTGTVYVDPDAETLKFMEEKLAKCQEEKQLLQQLKGKEDVTADGRKIKLYANIGNPKDVESVLQNDARGIGLF
;
A
#
# COMPACT_ATOMS: atom_id res chain seq x y z
N MET A 1 13.23 25.68 2.27
CA MET A 1 12.17 24.82 2.86
C MET A 1 10.88 24.96 2.07
N LEU A 2 10.26 23.86 1.69
CA LEU A 2 8.91 23.81 1.12
C LEU A 2 7.99 23.10 2.12
N LYS A 3 6.75 23.57 2.22
CA LYS A 3 5.76 23.02 3.14
C LYS A 3 4.52 22.61 2.35
N PHE A 4 4.08 21.37 2.58
CA PHE A 4 2.89 20.77 1.97
C PHE A 4 1.96 20.25 3.06
N ASN A 5 0.67 20.19 2.78
CA ASN A 5 -0.34 19.74 3.72
C ASN A 5 -1.12 18.57 3.13
N GLY A 6 -1.63 17.74 4.02
CA GLY A 6 -2.46 16.59 3.67
C GLY A 6 -3.32 16.15 4.85
N THR A 7 -4.10 15.11 4.62
CA THR A 7 -4.93 14.50 5.64
C THR A 7 -4.12 13.40 6.36
N SER A 8 -3.99 13.52 7.68
CA SER A 8 -3.34 12.50 8.50
C SER A 8 -4.18 11.22 8.56
N VAL A 9 -3.53 10.10 8.32
CA VAL A 9 -4.11 8.75 8.47
C VAL A 9 -3.56 8.06 9.70
N PHE A 10 -2.29 8.28 9.97
CA PHE A 10 -1.61 7.78 11.15
C PHE A 10 -0.59 8.81 11.66
N GLY A 11 -0.65 9.10 12.97
CA GLY A 11 0.21 10.07 13.63
C GLY A 11 1.63 9.57 13.80
N GLY A 12 2.55 10.49 14.06
CA GLY A 12 3.97 10.21 14.27
C GLY A 12 4.83 11.21 13.51
N ILE A 13 6.14 11.14 13.75
CA ILE A 13 7.13 11.98 13.06
C ILE A 13 8.13 11.05 12.38
N ALA A 14 8.38 11.32 11.11
CA ALA A 14 9.44 10.67 10.35
C ALA A 14 10.37 11.71 9.75
N ILE A 15 11.68 11.45 9.83
CA ILE A 15 12.73 12.30 9.27
C ILE A 15 13.64 11.40 8.44
N GLY A 16 13.77 11.67 7.15
CA GLY A 16 14.57 10.84 6.26
C GLY A 16 14.82 11.45 4.90
N SER A 17 15.21 10.61 3.96
CA SER A 17 15.36 10.97 2.55
C SER A 17 14.04 10.75 1.82
N LEU A 18 13.65 11.70 0.97
CA LEU A 18 12.46 11.59 0.15
C LEU A 18 12.72 10.67 -1.05
N CYS A 19 11.81 9.75 -1.29
CA CYS A 19 11.78 8.92 -2.49
C CYS A 19 10.45 9.10 -3.22
N ILE A 20 10.50 9.63 -4.43
CA ILE A 20 9.33 9.71 -5.29
C ILE A 20 9.14 8.35 -5.95
N PHE A 21 8.04 7.72 -5.61
CA PHE A 21 7.59 6.50 -6.25
C PHE A 21 6.64 6.86 -7.40
N GLN A 22 7.13 6.67 -8.62
CA GLN A 22 6.33 6.85 -9.83
C GLN A 22 6.25 5.53 -10.58
N LYS A 23 5.02 5.10 -10.86
CA LYS A 23 4.80 4.03 -11.83
C LYS A 23 5.34 4.48 -13.17
N LYS A 24 6.17 3.67 -13.80
CA LYS A 24 6.41 3.84 -15.23
C LYS A 24 5.12 3.42 -15.93
N GLU A 25 4.39 4.38 -16.47
CA GLU A 25 3.32 4.05 -17.39
C GLU A 25 3.95 3.37 -18.61
N ASN A 26 3.74 2.07 -18.70
CA ASN A 26 4.05 1.35 -19.93
C ASN A 26 3.05 1.83 -20.98
N LYS A 27 3.52 2.66 -21.93
CA LYS A 27 2.68 3.01 -23.08
C LYS A 27 2.40 1.72 -23.84
N VAL A 28 1.17 1.26 -23.73
CA VAL A 28 0.69 0.10 -24.44
C VAL A 28 0.34 0.54 -25.86
N GLU A 29 1.11 0.06 -26.83
CA GLU A 29 0.85 0.32 -28.24
C GLU A 29 0.04 -0.83 -28.85
N ARG A 30 -0.94 -0.49 -29.68
CA ARG A 30 -1.65 -1.49 -30.48
C ARG A 30 -0.73 -2.01 -31.57
N ARG A 31 -0.48 -3.29 -31.56
CA ARG A 31 0.30 -3.99 -32.60
C ARG A 31 -0.54 -5.09 -33.22
N GLN A 32 -0.46 -5.21 -34.54
CA GLN A 32 -1.09 -6.32 -35.28
C GLN A 32 -0.21 -7.58 -35.11
N ILE A 33 -0.87 -8.71 -34.88
CA ILE A 33 -0.19 -10.01 -34.75
C ILE A 33 -0.59 -10.93 -35.90
N GLU A 34 0.30 -11.85 -36.28
CA GLU A 34 0.05 -12.84 -37.35
C GLU A 34 -0.55 -14.12 -36.80
N ASP A 35 -0.13 -14.55 -35.62
CA ASP A 35 -0.56 -15.80 -34.96
C ASP A 35 -1.28 -15.51 -33.65
N ALA A 36 -2.63 -15.47 -33.71
CA ALA A 36 -3.46 -15.23 -32.55
C ALA A 36 -3.37 -16.37 -31.52
N ALA A 37 -3.17 -17.61 -31.97
CA ALA A 37 -3.08 -18.75 -31.06
C ALA A 37 -1.80 -18.70 -30.22
N GLN A 38 -0.68 -18.30 -30.84
CA GLN A 38 0.57 -18.10 -30.13
C GLN A 38 0.46 -16.95 -29.12
N GLU A 39 -0.23 -15.86 -29.48
CA GLU A 39 -0.40 -14.71 -28.61
C GLU A 39 -1.31 -15.02 -27.41
N VAL A 40 -2.39 -15.76 -27.59
CA VAL A 40 -3.22 -16.28 -26.51
C VAL A 40 -2.38 -17.15 -25.58
N GLN A 41 -1.54 -18.04 -26.12
CA GLN A 41 -0.65 -18.85 -25.28
C GLN A 41 0.36 -18.00 -24.49
N ARG A 42 0.85 -16.88 -25.07
CA ARG A 42 1.72 -15.92 -24.39
C ARG A 42 0.97 -15.23 -23.24
N PHE A 43 -0.28 -14.83 -23.46
CA PHE A 43 -1.15 -14.28 -22.42
C PHE A 43 -1.39 -15.28 -21.27
N GLU A 44 -1.74 -16.53 -21.59
CA GLU A 44 -1.99 -17.57 -20.57
C GLU A 44 -0.76 -17.81 -19.69
N LYS A 45 0.44 -17.87 -20.26
CA LYS A 45 1.69 -17.98 -19.49
C LYS A 45 1.93 -16.75 -18.59
N ALA A 46 1.57 -15.56 -19.08
CA ALA A 46 1.67 -14.35 -18.28
C ALA A 46 0.68 -14.36 -17.12
N LYS A 47 -0.54 -14.85 -17.33
CA LYS A 47 -1.57 -15.05 -16.31
C LYS A 47 -1.09 -16.00 -15.22
N GLU A 48 -0.59 -17.18 -15.58
CA GLU A 48 -0.04 -18.16 -14.63
C GLU A 48 1.11 -17.57 -13.81
N THR A 49 1.98 -16.80 -14.45
CA THR A 49 3.08 -16.08 -13.77
C THR A 49 2.54 -15.05 -12.79
N GLY A 50 1.54 -14.26 -13.21
CA GLY A 50 0.88 -13.25 -12.38
C GLY A 50 0.23 -13.85 -11.14
N ILE A 51 -0.52 -14.93 -11.30
CA ILE A 51 -1.14 -15.69 -10.18
C ILE A 51 -0.07 -16.21 -9.21
N SER A 52 1.04 -16.77 -9.74
CA SER A 52 2.15 -17.23 -8.90
C SER A 52 2.80 -16.10 -8.11
N GLN A 53 2.92 -14.91 -8.69
CA GLN A 53 3.44 -13.72 -7.99
C GLN A 53 2.48 -13.22 -6.92
N LEU A 54 1.17 -13.17 -7.21
CA LEU A 54 0.15 -12.77 -6.23
C LEU A 54 0.13 -13.73 -5.05
N LYS A 55 0.35 -15.03 -5.27
CA LYS A 55 0.49 -16.00 -4.18
C LYS A 55 1.69 -15.69 -3.28
N LYS A 56 2.84 -15.33 -3.86
CA LYS A 56 4.02 -14.90 -3.06
C LYS A 56 3.75 -13.63 -2.26
N LEU A 57 2.99 -12.68 -2.84
CA LEU A 57 2.59 -11.46 -2.13
C LEU A 57 1.61 -11.79 -0.99
N TYR A 58 0.70 -12.73 -1.19
CA TYR A 58 -0.17 -13.24 -0.13
C TYR A 58 0.65 -13.80 1.04
N ASP A 59 1.60 -14.70 0.75
CA ASP A 59 2.44 -15.32 1.77
C ASP A 59 3.30 -14.29 2.53
N LYS A 60 3.77 -13.24 1.83
CA LYS A 60 4.50 -12.12 2.44
C LYS A 60 3.59 -11.27 3.31
N ALA A 61 2.44 -10.85 2.78
CA ALA A 61 1.47 -10.04 3.52
C ALA A 61 0.98 -10.75 4.80
N LEU A 62 0.73 -12.06 4.71
CA LEU A 62 0.31 -12.87 5.84
C LEU A 62 1.30 -12.82 7.00
N LYS A 63 2.62 -12.74 6.70
CA LYS A 63 3.68 -12.65 7.71
C LYS A 63 3.86 -11.23 8.24
N ASP A 64 3.82 -10.24 7.36
CA ASP A 64 4.25 -8.88 7.67
C ASP A 64 3.13 -8.02 8.24
N VAL A 65 1.88 -8.24 7.79
CA VAL A 65 0.73 -7.37 8.10
C VAL A 65 -0.53 -8.11 8.54
N GLY A 66 -0.62 -9.42 8.34
CA GLY A 66 -1.71 -10.26 8.81
C GLY A 66 -2.65 -10.75 7.70
N GLU A 67 -3.63 -11.57 8.10
CA GLU A 67 -4.51 -12.28 7.15
C GLU A 67 -5.52 -11.35 6.47
N ALA A 68 -6.05 -10.39 7.20
CA ALA A 68 -7.06 -9.47 6.66
C ALA A 68 -6.50 -8.70 5.44
N GLU A 69 -5.28 -8.21 5.56
CA GLU A 69 -4.57 -7.49 4.49
C GLU A 69 -4.07 -8.42 3.39
N ALA A 70 -3.73 -9.68 3.74
CA ALA A 70 -3.31 -10.67 2.77
C ALA A 70 -4.45 -11.13 1.85
N MET A 71 -5.68 -11.17 2.34
CA MET A 71 -6.87 -11.62 1.59
C MET A 71 -7.08 -10.88 0.26
N ILE A 72 -6.62 -9.64 0.14
CA ILE A 72 -6.73 -8.90 -1.13
C ILE A 72 -6.00 -9.62 -2.27
N PHE A 73 -4.88 -10.28 -1.99
CA PHE A 73 -4.11 -11.00 -3.02
C PHE A 73 -4.80 -12.31 -3.44
N GLU A 74 -5.60 -12.91 -2.58
CA GLU A 74 -6.44 -14.05 -2.95
C GLU A 74 -7.58 -13.58 -3.88
N VAL A 75 -8.22 -12.46 -3.55
CA VAL A 75 -9.22 -11.85 -4.42
C VAL A 75 -8.62 -11.46 -5.78
N HIS A 76 -7.41 -10.89 -5.80
CA HIS A 76 -6.71 -10.57 -7.05
C HIS A 76 -6.39 -11.80 -7.89
N GLN A 77 -6.03 -12.94 -7.26
CA GLN A 77 -5.85 -14.21 -7.97
C GLN A 77 -7.17 -14.67 -8.61
N MET A 78 -8.28 -14.62 -7.86
CA MET A 78 -9.61 -14.98 -8.37
C MET A 78 -10.03 -14.08 -9.53
N MET A 79 -9.83 -12.76 -9.41
CA MET A 79 -10.17 -11.80 -10.47
C MET A 79 -9.29 -11.98 -11.73
N MET A 80 -8.00 -12.32 -11.57
CA MET A 80 -7.09 -12.57 -12.68
C MET A 80 -7.42 -13.85 -13.44
N ASP A 81 -8.03 -14.82 -12.78
CA ASP A 81 -8.48 -16.11 -13.36
C ASP A 81 -9.99 -16.14 -13.65
N ASP A 82 -10.67 -15.00 -13.51
CA ASP A 82 -12.10 -14.88 -13.80
C ASP A 82 -12.38 -15.15 -15.29
N GLY A 83 -13.39 -16.02 -15.56
CA GLY A 83 -13.70 -16.46 -16.91
C GLY A 83 -14.08 -15.32 -17.83
N ASP A 84 -14.94 -14.40 -17.40
CA ASP A 84 -15.40 -13.27 -18.24
C ASP A 84 -14.24 -12.31 -18.57
N TYR A 85 -13.33 -12.10 -17.61
CA TYR A 85 -12.13 -11.28 -17.81
C TYR A 85 -11.17 -11.94 -18.81
N VAL A 86 -10.85 -13.22 -18.62
CA VAL A 86 -9.93 -14.01 -19.47
C VAL A 86 -10.48 -14.16 -20.86
N ASP A 87 -11.76 -14.56 -21.00
CA ASP A 87 -12.41 -14.77 -22.30
C ASP A 87 -12.50 -13.44 -23.08
N SER A 88 -12.74 -12.31 -22.39
CA SER A 88 -12.74 -11.00 -23.04
C SER A 88 -11.40 -10.64 -23.65
N ILE A 89 -10.28 -10.98 -22.97
CA ILE A 89 -8.93 -10.74 -23.50
C ILE A 89 -8.62 -11.67 -24.66
N CYS A 90 -8.90 -12.96 -24.49
CA CYS A 90 -8.68 -13.97 -25.55
C CYS A 90 -9.48 -13.68 -26.82
N ASN A 91 -10.76 -13.30 -26.67
CA ASN A 91 -11.61 -12.93 -27.81
C ASN A 91 -11.05 -11.70 -28.54
N MET A 92 -10.62 -10.67 -27.81
CA MET A 92 -10.02 -9.49 -28.44
C MET A 92 -8.72 -9.82 -29.20
N ILE A 93 -7.87 -10.69 -28.65
CA ILE A 93 -6.66 -11.15 -29.34
C ILE A 93 -7.03 -11.89 -30.64
N THR A 94 -8.00 -12.81 -30.57
CA THR A 94 -8.37 -13.68 -31.71
C THR A 94 -9.19 -12.97 -32.78
N GLU A 95 -10.13 -12.10 -32.41
CA GLU A 95 -11.01 -11.43 -33.35
C GLU A 95 -10.37 -10.18 -33.99
N GLU A 96 -9.62 -9.40 -33.18
CA GLU A 96 -8.99 -8.16 -33.66
C GLU A 96 -7.54 -8.33 -34.09
N HIS A 97 -6.94 -9.51 -33.91
CA HIS A 97 -5.55 -9.80 -34.19
C HIS A 97 -4.58 -8.78 -33.57
N VAL A 98 -4.76 -8.47 -32.27
CA VAL A 98 -3.96 -7.49 -31.53
C VAL A 98 -3.08 -8.19 -30.48
N ASN A 99 -2.00 -7.51 -30.09
CA ASN A 99 -1.10 -7.99 -29.05
C ASN A 99 -1.78 -8.05 -27.66
N ALA A 100 -1.34 -8.98 -26.83
CA ALA A 100 -1.94 -9.26 -25.52
C ALA A 100 -1.89 -8.04 -24.58
N GLU A 101 -0.82 -7.23 -24.58
CA GLU A 101 -0.73 -6.03 -23.76
C GLU A 101 -1.87 -5.05 -24.09
N TYR A 102 -2.15 -4.87 -25.38
CA TYR A 102 -3.23 -3.99 -25.82
C TYR A 102 -4.60 -4.56 -25.42
N ALA A 103 -4.83 -5.85 -25.65
CA ALA A 103 -6.07 -6.52 -25.27
C ALA A 103 -6.33 -6.39 -23.77
N VAL A 104 -5.32 -6.68 -22.92
CA VAL A 104 -5.41 -6.51 -21.46
C VAL A 104 -5.74 -5.06 -21.09
N SER A 105 -5.10 -4.06 -21.73
CA SER A 105 -5.37 -2.65 -21.41
C SER A 105 -6.80 -2.23 -21.74
N GLN A 106 -7.35 -2.67 -22.88
CA GLN A 106 -8.72 -2.34 -23.30
C GLN A 106 -9.77 -3.03 -22.42
N VAL A 107 -9.55 -4.30 -22.08
CA VAL A 107 -10.44 -5.04 -21.19
C VAL A 107 -10.39 -4.45 -19.79
N ARG A 108 -9.19 -4.09 -19.27
CA ARG A 108 -9.04 -3.36 -18.01
C ARG A 108 -9.92 -2.11 -17.97
N ASP A 109 -9.82 -1.25 -18.99
CA ASP A 109 -10.54 0.02 -19.00
C ASP A 109 -12.06 -0.20 -19.04
N ARG A 110 -12.52 -1.22 -19.78
CA ARG A 110 -13.93 -1.61 -19.84
C ARG A 110 -14.44 -2.15 -18.50
N PHE A 111 -13.72 -3.07 -17.86
CA PHE A 111 -14.14 -3.64 -16.59
C PHE A 111 -14.04 -2.62 -15.46
N ALA A 112 -13.01 -1.78 -15.43
CA ALA A 112 -12.89 -0.71 -14.45
C ALA A 112 -14.07 0.28 -14.56
N ALA A 113 -14.44 0.71 -15.77
CA ALA A 113 -15.59 1.58 -15.99
C ALA A 113 -16.91 0.92 -15.56
N MET A 114 -17.06 -0.40 -15.77
CA MET A 114 -18.23 -1.14 -15.33
C MET A 114 -18.35 -1.14 -13.78
N PHE A 115 -17.27 -1.38 -13.07
CA PHE A 115 -17.26 -1.33 -11.60
C PHE A 115 -17.51 0.10 -11.09
N GLU A 116 -16.91 1.12 -11.70
CA GLU A 116 -17.11 2.52 -11.34
C GLU A 116 -18.55 3.00 -11.49
N ALA A 117 -19.30 2.41 -12.43
CA ALA A 117 -20.70 2.73 -12.68
C ALA A 117 -21.67 2.06 -11.68
N MET A 118 -21.21 1.19 -10.80
CA MET A 118 -22.05 0.53 -9.80
C MET A 118 -22.41 1.46 -8.65
N ASP A 119 -23.62 1.32 -8.10
CA ASP A 119 -24.10 2.13 -6.97
C ASP A 119 -23.43 1.76 -5.63
N ASP A 120 -22.90 0.53 -5.50
CA ASP A 120 -22.28 0.02 -4.30
C ASP A 120 -20.82 0.47 -4.18
N ASP A 121 -20.47 1.14 -3.06
CA ASP A 121 -19.12 1.66 -2.80
C ASP A 121 -18.04 0.57 -2.78
N TYR A 122 -18.39 -0.61 -2.25
CA TYR A 122 -17.48 -1.74 -2.21
C TYR A 122 -17.16 -2.25 -3.62
N MET A 123 -18.18 -2.37 -4.46
CA MET A 123 -18.00 -2.78 -5.86
C MET A 123 -17.25 -1.72 -6.67
N ARG A 124 -17.51 -0.42 -6.43
CA ARG A 124 -16.71 0.65 -7.06
C ARG A 124 -15.21 0.55 -6.72
N GLY A 125 -14.90 0.15 -5.51
CA GLY A 125 -13.50 -0.09 -5.09
C GLY A 125 -12.78 -1.14 -5.94
N ARG A 126 -13.51 -2.12 -6.52
CA ARG A 126 -12.94 -3.18 -7.37
C ARG A 126 -12.34 -2.67 -8.69
N ALA A 127 -12.70 -1.47 -9.11
CA ALA A 127 -12.07 -0.84 -10.27
C ALA A 127 -10.56 -0.66 -10.08
N ALA A 128 -10.11 -0.33 -8.87
CA ALA A 128 -8.69 -0.22 -8.53
C ALA A 128 -7.99 -1.60 -8.59
N ASP A 129 -8.68 -2.65 -8.13
CA ASP A 129 -8.15 -4.02 -8.14
C ASP A 129 -7.96 -4.51 -9.58
N ILE A 130 -8.94 -4.29 -10.47
CA ILE A 130 -8.83 -4.60 -11.91
C ILE A 130 -7.63 -3.87 -12.53
N ARG A 131 -7.42 -2.61 -12.19
CA ARG A 131 -6.26 -1.85 -12.70
C ARG A 131 -4.94 -2.45 -12.21
N ASP A 132 -4.85 -2.87 -10.94
CA ASP A 132 -3.63 -3.46 -10.37
C ASP A 132 -3.29 -4.79 -11.04
N ILE A 133 -4.24 -5.74 -11.15
CA ILE A 133 -3.99 -7.04 -11.79
C ILE A 133 -3.67 -6.92 -13.28
N SER A 134 -4.35 -6.02 -13.98
CA SER A 134 -4.11 -5.78 -15.41
C SER A 134 -2.75 -5.14 -15.65
N GLN A 135 -2.35 -4.16 -14.82
CA GLN A 135 -1.04 -3.54 -14.90
C GLN A 135 0.07 -4.57 -14.69
N ARG A 136 -0.10 -5.49 -13.74
CA ARG A 136 0.82 -6.60 -13.50
C ARG A 136 0.95 -7.51 -14.72
N LEU A 137 -0.16 -7.86 -15.38
CA LEU A 137 -0.13 -8.65 -16.62
C LEU A 137 0.61 -7.93 -17.73
N ILE A 138 0.38 -6.63 -17.91
CA ILE A 138 1.08 -5.82 -18.91
C ILE A 138 2.59 -5.79 -18.63
N GLU A 139 3.01 -5.66 -17.39
CA GLU A 139 4.42 -5.68 -16.99
C GLU A 139 5.09 -7.04 -17.25
N ILE A 140 4.38 -8.13 -16.97
CA ILE A 140 4.86 -9.49 -17.27
C ILE A 140 5.02 -9.68 -18.78
N LEU A 141 3.99 -9.32 -19.56
CA LEU A 141 4.00 -9.41 -21.02
C LEU A 141 5.09 -8.56 -21.65
N SER A 142 5.32 -7.36 -21.13
CA SER A 142 6.34 -6.42 -21.65
C SER A 142 7.75 -6.73 -21.16
N GLY A 143 7.92 -7.65 -20.21
CA GLY A 143 9.23 -7.94 -19.59
C GLY A 143 9.79 -6.75 -18.79
N THR A 144 8.95 -5.80 -18.38
CA THR A 144 9.35 -4.57 -17.70
C THR A 144 9.24 -4.66 -16.16
N GLN A 145 9.15 -5.88 -15.64
CA GLN A 145 9.08 -6.09 -14.19
C GLN A 145 10.28 -5.46 -13.50
N GLN A 146 10.03 -4.46 -12.69
CA GLN A 146 11.07 -3.89 -11.83
C GLN A 146 11.19 -4.79 -10.60
N ALA A 147 12.38 -5.36 -10.42
CA ALA A 147 12.74 -5.87 -9.10
C ALA A 147 12.76 -4.66 -8.15
N MET A 148 11.88 -4.66 -7.16
CA MET A 148 11.81 -3.59 -6.16
C MET A 148 12.90 -3.75 -5.08
N ASP A 149 14.17 -3.86 -5.49
CA ASP A 149 15.31 -3.56 -4.60
C ASP A 149 15.42 -2.03 -4.44
N MET A 150 14.32 -1.39 -3.94
CA MET A 150 14.16 0.05 -4.10
C MET A 150 14.95 0.88 -3.12
N PHE A 151 15.23 0.38 -1.94
CA PHE A 151 15.84 1.24 -0.93
C PHE A 151 17.02 0.57 -0.25
N GLN A 152 18.21 1.14 -0.44
CA GLN A 152 19.39 0.75 0.34
C GLN A 152 19.35 1.35 1.76
N GLU A 153 18.67 2.49 1.93
CA GLU A 153 18.53 3.24 3.18
C GLU A 153 17.05 3.51 3.49
N PRO A 154 16.68 3.74 4.77
CA PRO A 154 15.32 4.10 5.14
C PRO A 154 14.86 5.42 4.49
N VAL A 155 13.67 5.41 3.90
CA VAL A 155 13.12 6.54 3.13
C VAL A 155 11.68 6.88 3.51
N VAL A 156 11.29 8.10 3.18
CA VAL A 156 9.90 8.53 3.10
C VAL A 156 9.43 8.37 1.65
N VAL A 157 8.42 7.55 1.44
CA VAL A 157 7.85 7.31 0.10
C VAL A 157 6.79 8.36 -0.19
N VAL A 158 6.92 9.04 -1.33
CA VAL A 158 5.92 9.95 -1.88
C VAL A 158 5.40 9.39 -3.19
N ALA A 159 4.09 9.18 -3.30
CA ALA A 159 3.44 8.59 -4.46
C ALA A 159 2.19 9.36 -4.88
N GLN A 160 1.70 9.17 -6.10
CA GLN A 160 0.37 9.63 -6.50
C GLN A 160 -0.69 8.87 -5.72
N ASP A 161 -0.63 7.55 -5.80
CA ASP A 161 -1.37 6.56 -5.02
C ASP A 161 -0.54 5.27 -4.99
N LEU A 162 -0.87 4.34 -4.08
CA LEU A 162 -0.18 3.07 -3.94
C LEU A 162 -1.18 1.91 -4.00
N ALA A 163 -0.95 1.00 -4.92
CA ALA A 163 -1.71 -0.24 -5.01
C ALA A 163 -1.32 -1.22 -3.88
N PRO A 164 -2.20 -2.16 -3.50
CA PRO A 164 -1.91 -3.20 -2.52
C PRO A 164 -0.64 -3.98 -2.86
N SER A 165 -0.48 -4.32 -4.12
CA SER A 165 0.67 -5.08 -4.62
C SER A 165 2.01 -4.33 -4.54
N GLU A 166 1.98 -3.01 -4.43
CA GLU A 166 3.16 -2.16 -4.24
C GLU A 166 3.48 -1.99 -2.76
N THR A 167 2.46 -1.73 -1.96
CA THR A 167 2.62 -1.48 -0.52
C THR A 167 3.25 -2.65 0.22
N VAL A 168 2.87 -3.89 -0.09
CA VAL A 168 3.42 -5.11 0.53
C VAL A 168 4.87 -5.38 0.14
N GLN A 169 5.35 -4.81 -0.95
CA GLN A 169 6.75 -4.97 -1.37
C GLN A 169 7.72 -4.13 -0.54
N PHE A 170 7.26 -3.08 0.12
CA PHE A 170 8.11 -2.28 1.00
C PHE A 170 8.57 -3.11 2.22
N GLU A 171 9.86 -2.99 2.53
CA GLU A 171 10.42 -3.56 3.74
C GLU A 171 10.14 -2.61 4.92
N LYS A 172 9.58 -3.14 6.01
CA LYS A 172 9.19 -2.36 7.18
C LYS A 172 10.33 -1.51 7.74
N ASP A 173 11.54 -2.07 7.75
CA ASP A 173 12.72 -1.40 8.32
C ASP A 173 13.27 -0.28 7.42
N LYS A 174 12.83 -0.23 6.16
CA LYS A 174 13.25 0.76 5.16
C LYS A 174 12.18 1.81 4.84
N LEU A 175 11.00 1.70 5.43
CA LEU A 175 9.88 2.60 5.20
C LEU A 175 9.65 3.47 6.44
N LEU A 176 10.00 4.77 6.35
CA LEU A 176 9.85 5.71 7.47
C LEU A 176 8.47 6.35 7.54
N ALA A 177 7.89 6.65 6.39
CA ALA A 177 6.55 7.22 6.26
C ALA A 177 6.02 7.06 4.82
N ILE A 178 4.70 7.17 4.68
CA ILE A 178 4.01 7.17 3.38
C ILE A 178 3.28 8.50 3.21
N VAL A 179 3.44 9.11 2.04
CA VAL A 179 2.77 10.35 1.64
C VAL A 179 2.17 10.14 0.26
N THR A 180 0.84 10.24 0.13
CA THR A 180 0.17 10.14 -1.17
C THR A 180 -0.59 11.40 -1.51
N ARG A 181 -0.72 11.69 -2.81
CA ARG A 181 -1.53 12.79 -3.32
C ARG A 181 -3.00 12.45 -3.38
N GLU A 182 -3.30 11.19 -3.56
CA GLU A 182 -4.66 10.63 -3.62
C GLU A 182 -4.86 9.65 -2.47
N GLY A 183 -5.98 8.94 -2.47
CA GLY A 183 -6.30 7.92 -1.49
C GLY A 183 -7.38 8.36 -0.49
N SER A 184 -7.79 7.42 0.33
CA SER A 184 -8.79 7.62 1.40
C SER A 184 -8.30 7.07 2.73
N ALA A 185 -8.94 7.46 3.82
CA ALA A 185 -8.62 6.98 5.17
C ALA A 185 -8.82 5.46 5.34
N ASN A 186 -9.56 4.83 4.44
CA ASN A 186 -9.82 3.40 4.42
C ASN A 186 -9.07 2.69 3.27
N SER A 187 -8.13 3.36 2.59
CA SER A 187 -7.30 2.74 1.56
C SER A 187 -6.36 1.69 2.15
N HIS A 188 -5.90 0.76 1.32
CA HIS A 188 -4.90 -0.24 1.72
C HIS A 188 -3.61 0.40 2.25
N THR A 189 -3.19 1.53 1.66
CA THR A 189 -2.06 2.33 2.15
C THR A 189 -2.27 2.82 3.58
N ALA A 190 -3.49 3.28 3.89
CA ALA A 190 -3.84 3.75 5.22
C ALA A 190 -3.84 2.62 6.26
N ILE A 191 -4.37 1.46 5.89
CA ILE A 191 -4.40 0.26 6.74
C ILE A 191 -2.97 -0.21 6.99
N LEU A 192 -2.16 -0.32 5.94
CA LEU A 192 -0.76 -0.74 6.04
C LEU A 192 0.04 0.17 6.98
N ALA A 193 -0.09 1.49 6.82
CA ALA A 193 0.63 2.45 7.66
C ALA A 193 0.30 2.29 9.15
N ARG A 194 -0.99 2.05 9.48
CA ARG A 194 -1.43 1.76 10.85
C ARG A 194 -0.83 0.46 11.37
N THR A 195 -0.83 -0.60 10.56
CA THR A 195 -0.28 -1.91 10.93
C THR A 195 1.24 -1.85 11.11
N MET A 196 1.93 -1.07 10.30
CA MET A 196 3.37 -0.85 10.41
C MET A 196 3.78 0.17 11.49
N ASP A 197 2.82 0.89 12.08
CA ASP A 197 3.06 1.97 13.07
C ASP A 197 3.97 3.08 12.51
N ILE A 198 3.73 3.48 11.25
CA ILE A 198 4.48 4.53 10.56
C ILE A 198 3.59 5.71 10.18
N PRO A 199 4.09 6.97 10.23
CA PRO A 199 3.32 8.14 9.82
C PRO A 199 2.84 8.02 8.39
N ALA A 200 1.56 8.39 8.16
CA ALA A 200 1.00 8.41 6.81
C ALA A 200 0.09 9.60 6.58
N LEU A 201 0.26 10.24 5.43
CA LEU A 201 -0.55 11.34 4.94
C LEU A 201 -1.11 11.00 3.57
N ILE A 202 -2.37 11.34 3.37
CA ILE A 202 -3.07 11.20 2.09
C ILE A 202 -3.60 12.56 1.63
N GLN A 203 -4.01 12.63 0.36
CA GLN A 203 -4.59 13.84 -0.24
C GLN A 203 -3.67 15.06 -0.03
N THR A 204 -2.35 14.83 -0.18
CA THR A 204 -1.38 15.89 -0.01
C THR A 204 -1.26 16.75 -1.27
N ASP A 205 -0.96 18.03 -1.07
CA ASP A 205 -0.69 18.98 -2.15
C ASP A 205 0.77 18.93 -2.65
N ILE A 206 1.53 17.91 -2.24
CA ILE A 206 2.93 17.75 -2.63
C ILE A 206 3.06 17.49 -4.14
N GLU A 207 3.96 18.19 -4.79
CA GLU A 207 4.25 18.00 -6.20
C GLU A 207 5.21 16.82 -6.42
N MET A 208 4.97 16.04 -7.46
CA MET A 208 5.79 14.86 -7.81
C MET A 208 7.01 15.26 -8.67
N LYS A 209 7.85 16.18 -8.16
CA LYS A 209 9.02 16.68 -8.90
C LYS A 209 10.24 15.79 -8.69
N PRO A 210 10.89 15.28 -9.76
CA PRO A 210 12.09 14.44 -9.64
C PRO A 210 13.22 15.10 -8.81
N GLU A 211 13.29 16.43 -8.79
CA GLU A 211 14.27 17.19 -8.02
C GLU A 211 14.11 17.08 -6.48
N TYR A 212 12.99 16.53 -6.01
CA TYR A 212 12.78 16.25 -4.58
C TYR A 212 13.39 14.92 -4.15
N ASN A 213 13.69 14.01 -5.08
CA ASN A 213 14.34 12.75 -4.76
C ASN A 213 15.64 12.96 -3.99
N ARG A 214 15.80 12.18 -2.92
CA ARG A 214 16.95 12.20 -2.00
C ARG A 214 17.10 13.51 -1.18
N LYS A 215 16.17 14.46 -1.31
CA LYS A 215 16.14 15.60 -0.37
C LYS A 215 15.72 15.15 1.01
N LYS A 216 16.23 15.86 2.01
CA LYS A 216 15.77 15.66 3.38
C LYS A 216 14.30 16.05 3.50
N VAL A 217 13.51 15.21 4.15
CA VAL A 217 12.07 15.41 4.33
C VAL A 217 11.68 15.10 5.77
N ILE A 218 10.72 15.85 6.27
CA ILE A 218 10.04 15.59 7.55
C ILE A 218 8.57 15.37 7.26
N VAL A 219 7.99 14.33 7.83
CA VAL A 219 6.56 14.07 7.84
C VAL A 219 6.06 14.19 9.27
N ASP A 220 5.21 15.17 9.52
CA ASP A 220 4.48 15.32 10.78
C ASP A 220 3.05 14.78 10.62
N GLY A 221 2.85 13.53 10.93
CA GLY A 221 1.56 12.86 10.90
C GLY A 221 0.57 13.37 11.96
N PHE A 222 1.01 14.12 12.97
CA PHE A 222 0.08 14.73 13.94
C PHE A 222 -0.61 15.98 13.39
N THR A 223 0.12 16.78 12.58
CA THR A 223 -0.40 18.02 12.00
C THR A 223 -0.80 17.88 10.53
N GLY A 224 -0.50 16.73 9.90
CA GLY A 224 -0.75 16.53 8.47
C GLY A 224 0.19 17.32 7.57
N THR A 225 1.44 17.56 8.00
CA THR A 225 2.39 18.43 7.30
C THR A 225 3.61 17.69 6.82
N VAL A 226 4.06 18.01 5.59
CA VAL A 226 5.32 17.54 5.00
C VAL A 226 6.24 18.75 4.78
N TYR A 227 7.47 18.67 5.23
CA TYR A 227 8.51 19.66 4.99
C TYR A 227 9.59 19.06 4.10
N VAL A 228 9.77 19.60 2.89
CA VAL A 228 10.83 19.21 1.97
C VAL A 228 11.94 20.22 2.04
N ASP A 229 13.19 19.75 2.20
CA ASP A 229 14.38 20.55 2.38
C ASP A 229 14.22 21.54 3.57
N PRO A 230 13.98 21.01 4.81
CA PRO A 230 13.75 21.84 6.00
C PRO A 230 14.97 22.67 6.33
N ASP A 231 14.75 23.87 6.86
CA ASP A 231 15.82 24.65 7.46
C ASP A 231 16.31 24.05 8.80
N ALA A 232 17.45 24.51 9.26
CA ALA A 232 18.09 23.96 10.46
C ALA A 232 17.23 24.11 11.73
N GLU A 233 16.45 25.18 11.84
CA GLU A 233 15.59 25.46 12.99
C GLU A 233 14.41 24.47 13.02
N THR A 234 13.71 24.33 11.89
CA THR A 234 12.61 23.38 11.73
C THR A 234 13.07 21.93 11.96
N LEU A 235 14.24 21.58 11.39
CA LEU A 235 14.81 20.26 11.58
C LEU A 235 15.07 19.96 13.05
N LYS A 236 15.76 20.84 13.75
CA LYS A 236 16.07 20.69 15.16
C LYS A 236 14.81 20.55 16.02
N PHE A 237 13.82 21.40 15.79
CA PHE A 237 12.54 21.34 16.50
C PHE A 237 11.84 20.00 16.31
N MET A 238 11.85 19.46 15.08
CA MET A 238 11.22 18.18 14.78
C MET A 238 12.01 16.98 15.27
N GLU A 239 13.35 17.07 15.33
CA GLU A 239 14.20 16.05 15.98
C GLU A 239 13.92 15.95 17.47
N GLU A 240 13.78 17.11 18.17
CA GLU A 240 13.40 17.15 19.58
C GLU A 240 11.99 16.56 19.82
N LYS A 241 11.04 16.86 18.92
CA LYS A 241 9.68 16.31 18.98
C LYS A 241 9.67 14.79 18.75
N LEU A 242 10.46 14.30 17.78
CA LEU A 242 10.62 12.87 17.52
C LEU A 242 11.22 12.13 18.73
N ALA A 243 12.27 12.70 19.33
CA ALA A 243 12.90 12.14 20.52
C ALA A 243 11.89 11.99 21.69
N LYS A 244 11.09 13.02 21.95
CA LYS A 244 10.02 12.95 22.96
C LYS A 244 8.99 11.85 22.67
N CYS A 245 8.55 11.71 21.42
CA CYS A 245 7.62 10.64 21.05
C CYS A 245 8.23 9.25 21.27
N GLN A 246 9.54 9.10 21.00
CA GLN A 246 10.25 7.84 21.24
C GLN A 246 10.40 7.54 22.72
N GLU A 247 10.73 8.54 23.54
CA GLU A 247 10.80 8.42 25.00
C GLU A 247 9.44 8.02 25.59
N GLU A 248 8.35 8.65 25.14
CA GLU A 248 6.99 8.30 25.55
C GLU A 248 6.63 6.85 25.19
N LYS A 249 6.95 6.42 23.97
CA LYS A 249 6.78 5.01 23.54
C LYS A 249 7.57 4.04 24.43
N GLN A 250 8.81 4.36 24.73
CA GLN A 250 9.65 3.52 25.60
C GLN A 250 9.10 3.46 27.03
N LEU A 251 8.63 4.61 27.56
CA LEU A 251 8.02 4.67 28.88
C LEU A 251 6.76 3.79 28.95
N LEU A 252 5.89 3.86 27.93
CA LEU A 252 4.69 3.01 27.84
C LEU A 252 5.06 1.51 27.79
N GLN A 253 6.11 1.14 27.08
CA GLN A 253 6.59 -0.24 27.07
C GLN A 253 7.09 -0.72 28.42
N GLN A 254 7.65 0.15 29.24
CA GLN A 254 8.09 -0.19 30.62
C GLN A 254 6.91 -0.43 31.58
N LEU A 255 5.69 -0.05 31.18
CA LEU A 255 4.48 -0.34 31.97
C LEU A 255 3.97 -1.77 31.78
N LYS A 256 4.43 -2.47 30.74
CA LYS A 256 4.07 -3.88 30.53
C LYS A 256 4.45 -4.74 31.72
N GLY A 257 3.57 -5.62 32.14
CA GLY A 257 3.75 -6.50 33.31
C GLY A 257 3.50 -5.82 34.66
N LYS A 258 3.22 -4.51 34.69
CA LYS A 258 2.85 -3.82 35.92
C LYS A 258 1.35 -3.97 36.19
N GLU A 259 0.97 -3.83 37.47
CA GLU A 259 -0.45 -3.79 37.84
C GLU A 259 -1.10 -2.49 37.38
N ASP A 260 -2.29 -2.60 36.77
CA ASP A 260 -3.10 -1.46 36.35
C ASP A 260 -3.76 -0.83 37.59
N VAL A 261 -3.11 0.16 38.18
CA VAL A 261 -3.59 0.86 39.36
C VAL A 261 -3.63 2.38 39.14
N THR A 262 -4.65 3.03 39.66
CA THR A 262 -4.73 4.48 39.71
C THR A 262 -3.77 5.07 40.73
N ALA A 263 -3.54 6.38 40.67
CA ALA A 263 -2.64 7.07 41.62
C ALA A 263 -3.07 6.94 43.10
N ASP A 264 -4.37 6.71 43.36
CA ASP A 264 -4.95 6.42 44.68
C ASP A 264 -4.94 4.92 45.06
N GLY A 265 -4.28 4.07 44.25
CA GLY A 265 -4.10 2.64 44.51
C GLY A 265 -5.26 1.72 44.15
N ARG A 266 -6.26 2.22 43.42
CA ARG A 266 -7.39 1.41 42.96
C ARG A 266 -6.99 0.58 41.75
N LYS A 267 -7.20 -0.75 41.82
CA LYS A 267 -6.95 -1.65 40.69
C LYS A 267 -8.03 -1.48 39.61
N ILE A 268 -7.59 -1.31 38.37
CA ILE A 268 -8.44 -1.22 37.17
C ILE A 268 -8.14 -2.43 36.29
N LYS A 269 -9.14 -2.95 35.62
CA LYS A 269 -8.98 -4.01 34.60
C LYS A 269 -9.02 -3.37 33.22
N LEU A 270 -7.91 -3.44 32.47
CA LEU A 270 -7.83 -2.99 31.11
C LEU A 270 -8.10 -4.17 30.16
N TYR A 271 -9.10 -4.02 29.32
CA TYR A 271 -9.48 -5.00 28.33
C TYR A 271 -9.28 -4.42 26.92
N ALA A 272 -8.85 -5.28 25.97
CA ALA A 272 -8.74 -4.90 24.58
C ALA A 272 -10.03 -5.24 23.82
N ASN A 273 -10.42 -4.43 22.86
CA ASN A 273 -11.43 -4.77 21.87
C ASN A 273 -10.74 -5.41 20.67
N ILE A 274 -11.29 -6.51 20.18
CA ILE A 274 -10.77 -7.23 19.01
C ILE A 274 -11.87 -7.45 17.99
N GLY A 275 -11.49 -7.49 16.71
CA GLY A 275 -12.40 -7.80 15.62
C GLY A 275 -12.18 -9.20 15.03
N ASN A 276 -11.05 -9.85 15.40
CA ASN A 276 -10.66 -11.15 14.89
C ASN A 276 -9.95 -11.97 15.99
N PRO A 277 -10.15 -13.30 16.07
CA PRO A 277 -9.44 -14.16 17.02
C PRO A 277 -7.91 -14.04 16.95
N LYS A 278 -7.33 -13.69 15.81
CA LYS A 278 -5.87 -13.48 15.64
C LYS A 278 -5.35 -12.24 16.35
N ASP A 279 -6.19 -11.26 16.63
CA ASP A 279 -5.83 -10.06 17.39
C ASP A 279 -5.43 -10.40 18.84
N VAL A 280 -5.74 -11.61 19.31
CA VAL A 280 -5.36 -12.11 20.64
C VAL A 280 -3.85 -12.05 20.85
N GLU A 281 -3.04 -12.29 19.82
CA GLU A 281 -1.59 -12.16 19.91
C GLU A 281 -1.17 -10.72 20.26
N SER A 282 -1.79 -9.73 19.59
CA SER A 282 -1.57 -8.30 19.89
C SER A 282 -2.06 -7.93 21.30
N VAL A 283 -3.19 -8.50 21.73
CA VAL A 283 -3.71 -8.33 23.09
C VAL A 283 -2.70 -8.80 24.13
N LEU A 284 -2.12 -9.98 23.94
CA LEU A 284 -1.10 -10.54 24.81
C LEU A 284 0.20 -9.71 24.77
N GLN A 285 0.62 -9.28 23.57
CA GLN A 285 1.80 -8.42 23.41
C GLN A 285 1.66 -7.08 24.12
N ASN A 286 0.44 -6.55 24.25
CA ASN A 286 0.15 -5.29 24.94
C ASN A 286 -0.30 -5.47 26.39
N ASP A 287 -0.21 -6.69 26.93
CA ASP A 287 -0.51 -7.03 28.34
C ASP A 287 -1.93 -6.67 28.80
N ALA A 288 -2.91 -6.71 27.89
CA ALA A 288 -4.30 -6.50 28.27
C ALA A 288 -4.83 -7.68 29.09
N ARG A 289 -5.65 -7.39 30.10
CA ARG A 289 -6.16 -8.38 31.08
C ARG A 289 -7.28 -9.27 30.54
N GLY A 290 -7.73 -9.02 29.32
CA GLY A 290 -8.78 -9.80 28.65
C GLY A 290 -9.37 -9.06 27.46
N ILE A 291 -10.41 -9.67 26.89
CA ILE A 291 -11.15 -9.13 25.72
C ILE A 291 -12.41 -8.44 26.26
N GLY A 292 -12.60 -7.18 25.88
CA GLY A 292 -13.76 -6.38 26.26
C GLY A 292 -14.92 -6.55 25.30
N LEU A 293 -14.67 -6.33 24.00
CA LEU A 293 -15.64 -6.49 22.91
C LEU A 293 -15.02 -7.34 21.80
N PHE A 294 -15.85 -8.24 21.25
CA PHE A 294 -15.51 -9.11 20.12
C PHE A 294 -16.57 -9.00 19.03
#